data_2a61e69669d82004ce2502dca75fbce2
#
_entry.id   2a61e69669d82004ce2502dca75fbce2
#
_cell.length_a   1.000
_cell.length_b   1.000
_cell.length_c   1.000
_cell.angle_alpha   90.00
_cell.angle_beta   90.00
_cell.angle_gamma   90.00
#
_symmetry.space_group_name_H-M   'P 1'
#
loop_
_entity.id
_entity.type
_entity.pdbx_description
1 polymer ?
#
loop_
_entity_poly.entity_id
_entity_poly.type
_entity_poly.pdbx_seq_one_letter_code
_entity_poly.pdbx_strand_id
1 'polypeptide(L)'
;ANDLGVAKLTPIVPDLYTLHRKMQFEFGYYFIEKPTFALVMLFEAVFDAGLNSAVPWVSYWTPMRFLLINALHSLVDHRLLQQAWALCTVRRQSIARRADDIVALLTTLDARASSRIQDARMREIIRDALAYGIKKPLELDFGTPDPNLIAPNVVCFQFVLHGIASVRRRKGRKRPAKVTVDQQGQYNGSQEEARWTLSSIAEGFGQARTEDRGFLLNHPMMRHLDEQAILHQGMPNVELSVADGHPPIGIQLVDVYLWVCNRVRNRQPLSPELRDLGVWLLKQASFDGIGMDTLRMRWEQFERELPAIHEMDSDQVRFAVKTREDHRERVQAMNIGR
;
A
#
# COMPACT_ATOMS: atom_id res chain seq x y z
N ALA A 1 -21.45 -15.67 4.77
CA ALA A 1 -21.06 -16.69 3.76
C ALA A 1 -20.39 -17.92 4.40
N ASN A 2 -19.55 -17.75 5.42
CA ASN A 2 -18.89 -18.90 6.09
C ASN A 2 -19.89 -19.91 6.65
N ASP A 3 -21.00 -19.46 7.22
CA ASP A 3 -22.05 -20.32 7.81
C ASP A 3 -22.87 -21.07 6.75
N LEU A 4 -22.90 -20.54 5.52
CA LEU A 4 -23.61 -21.19 4.42
C LEU A 4 -22.78 -22.30 3.77
N GLY A 5 -21.48 -22.06 3.59
CA GLY A 5 -20.57 -23.02 2.96
C GLY A 5 -20.83 -23.25 1.47
N VAL A 6 -20.00 -24.11 0.86
CA VAL A 6 -20.09 -24.43 -0.58
C VAL A 6 -21.45 -25.01 -0.97
N ALA A 7 -21.96 -25.96 -0.18
CA ALA A 7 -23.18 -26.69 -0.52
C ALA A 7 -24.43 -25.83 -0.61
N LYS A 8 -24.55 -24.82 0.25
CA LYS A 8 -25.70 -23.90 0.27
C LYS A 8 -25.55 -22.73 -0.72
N LEU A 9 -24.33 -22.35 -1.07
CA LEU A 9 -24.08 -21.25 -2.01
C LEU A 9 -24.12 -21.71 -3.47
N THR A 10 -23.76 -22.95 -3.77
CA THR A 10 -23.75 -23.46 -5.14
C THR A 10 -25.10 -23.33 -5.86
N PRO A 11 -26.25 -23.70 -5.26
CA PRO A 11 -27.55 -23.61 -5.94
C PRO A 11 -27.97 -22.18 -6.34
N ILE A 12 -27.52 -21.16 -5.63
CA ILE A 12 -27.90 -19.76 -5.89
C ILE A 12 -27.00 -19.04 -6.91
N VAL A 13 -25.96 -19.70 -7.44
CA VAL A 13 -25.03 -19.10 -8.41
C VAL A 13 -25.73 -18.52 -9.65
N PRO A 14 -26.71 -19.21 -10.28
CA PRO A 14 -27.46 -18.65 -11.42
C PRO A 14 -28.19 -17.34 -11.07
N ASP A 15 -28.76 -17.27 -9.87
CA ASP A 15 -29.45 -16.08 -9.38
C ASP A 15 -28.47 -14.92 -9.14
N LEU A 16 -27.27 -15.21 -8.62
CA LEU A 16 -26.21 -14.20 -8.44
C LEU A 16 -25.75 -13.61 -9.79
N TYR A 17 -25.58 -14.42 -10.83
CA TYR A 17 -25.30 -13.91 -12.18
C TYR A 17 -26.43 -13.05 -12.72
N THR A 18 -27.68 -13.48 -12.55
CA THR A 18 -28.87 -12.75 -13.01
C THR A 18 -29.00 -11.42 -12.29
N LEU A 19 -28.82 -11.40 -10.97
CA LEU A 19 -28.85 -10.19 -10.15
C LEU A 19 -27.76 -9.20 -10.58
N HIS A 20 -26.52 -9.68 -10.73
CA HIS A 20 -25.40 -8.83 -11.12
C HIS A 20 -25.64 -8.17 -12.48
N ARG A 21 -26.09 -8.92 -13.49
CA ARG A 21 -26.40 -8.38 -14.83
C ARG A 21 -27.56 -7.40 -14.80
N LYS A 22 -28.65 -7.71 -14.07
CA LYS A 22 -29.83 -6.84 -13.97
C LYS A 22 -29.50 -5.51 -13.28
N MET A 23 -28.71 -5.54 -12.23
CA MET A 23 -28.36 -4.37 -11.43
C MET A 23 -27.16 -3.61 -11.98
N GLN A 24 -26.42 -4.16 -12.93
CA GLN A 24 -25.21 -3.60 -13.52
C GLN A 24 -24.20 -3.17 -12.43
N PHE A 25 -23.97 -4.03 -11.45
CA PHE A 25 -23.01 -3.77 -10.39
C PHE A 25 -21.61 -3.59 -10.97
N GLU A 26 -20.88 -2.61 -10.44
CA GLU A 26 -19.42 -2.60 -10.55
C GLU A 26 -18.84 -3.24 -9.31
N PHE A 27 -17.89 -4.14 -9.50
CA PHE A 27 -17.25 -4.88 -8.44
C PHE A 27 -15.80 -4.42 -8.31
N GLY A 28 -15.39 -4.03 -7.08
CA GLY A 28 -14.03 -3.76 -6.73
C GLY A 28 -13.52 -4.81 -5.75
N TYR A 29 -12.34 -5.35 -5.99
CA TYR A 29 -11.69 -6.30 -5.11
C TYR A 29 -10.34 -5.76 -4.65
N TYR A 30 -10.26 -5.40 -3.39
CA TYR A 30 -9.06 -4.86 -2.75
C TYR A 30 -8.55 -5.82 -1.70
N PHE A 31 -7.23 -5.97 -1.61
CA PHE A 31 -6.66 -6.95 -0.70
C PHE A 31 -5.35 -6.50 -0.09
N ILE A 32 -5.03 -7.08 1.07
CA ILE A 32 -3.74 -6.93 1.73
C ILE A 32 -3.20 -8.30 2.12
N GLU A 33 -2.04 -8.65 1.59
CA GLU A 33 -1.25 -9.77 2.06
C GLU A 33 -0.45 -9.33 3.27
N LYS A 34 -0.79 -9.88 4.44
CA LYS A 34 -0.20 -9.45 5.71
C LYS A 34 1.33 -9.49 5.73
N PRO A 35 2.02 -10.53 5.21
CA PRO A 35 3.49 -10.53 5.15
C PRO A 35 4.05 -9.41 4.28
N THR A 36 3.47 -9.18 3.10
CA THR A 36 3.87 -8.09 2.21
C THR A 36 3.60 -6.73 2.83
N PHE A 37 2.49 -6.59 3.55
CA PHE A 37 2.19 -5.35 4.24
C PHE A 37 3.18 -5.05 5.37
N ALA A 38 3.55 -6.06 6.17
CA ALA A 38 4.61 -5.92 7.17
C ALA A 38 5.96 -5.50 6.55
N LEU A 39 6.28 -6.03 5.36
CA LEU A 39 7.47 -5.62 4.60
C LEU A 39 7.39 -4.17 4.13
N VAL A 40 6.22 -3.73 3.62
CA VAL A 40 6.00 -2.33 3.22
C VAL A 40 6.12 -1.41 4.43
N MET A 41 5.54 -1.77 5.58
CA MET A 41 5.68 -0.98 6.80
C MET A 41 7.13 -0.88 7.27
N LEU A 42 7.90 -1.96 7.19
CA LEU A 42 9.34 -1.94 7.47
C LEU A 42 10.07 -1.01 6.49
N PHE A 43 9.73 -1.07 5.21
CA PHE A 43 10.30 -0.18 4.21
C PHE A 43 9.98 1.29 4.51
N GLU A 44 8.73 1.63 4.78
CA GLU A 44 8.34 3.00 5.16
C GLU A 44 9.11 3.48 6.39
N ALA A 45 9.20 2.65 7.43
CA ALA A 45 9.89 3.03 8.66
C ALA A 45 11.38 3.31 8.46
N VAL A 46 12.06 2.57 7.60
CA VAL A 46 13.53 2.63 7.45
C VAL A 46 13.96 3.51 6.28
N PHE A 47 13.19 3.52 5.17
CA PHE A 47 13.62 4.13 3.92
C PHE A 47 12.92 5.47 3.63
N ASP A 48 12.15 6.04 4.56
CA ASP A 48 11.62 7.38 4.39
C ASP A 48 12.76 8.40 4.26
N ALA A 49 12.94 8.94 3.06
CA ALA A 49 14.02 9.88 2.74
C ALA A 49 13.86 11.24 3.45
N GLY A 50 12.70 11.53 4.03
CA GLY A 50 12.47 12.70 4.88
C GLY A 50 13.06 12.55 6.28
N LEU A 51 13.20 11.32 6.77
CA LEU A 51 13.71 10.99 8.10
C LEU A 51 15.09 10.35 8.03
N ASN A 52 15.30 9.42 7.11
CA ASN A 52 16.57 8.75 6.89
C ASN A 52 17.38 9.46 5.78
N SER A 53 18.25 10.36 6.18
CA SER A 53 19.07 11.15 5.23
C SER A 53 20.09 10.32 4.45
N ALA A 54 20.34 9.05 4.80
CA ALA A 54 21.15 8.14 4.01
C ALA A 54 20.39 7.49 2.84
N VAL A 55 19.08 7.72 2.72
CA VAL A 55 18.29 7.24 1.60
C VAL A 55 18.27 8.30 0.48
N PRO A 56 18.59 7.93 -0.77
CA PRO A 56 18.40 8.85 -1.89
C PRO A 56 16.93 9.20 -2.05
N TRP A 57 16.63 10.48 -2.25
CA TRP A 57 15.26 10.94 -2.46
C TRP A 57 14.52 10.14 -3.54
N VAL A 58 15.17 9.91 -4.68
CA VAL A 58 14.63 9.15 -5.80
C VAL A 58 14.24 7.71 -5.42
N SER A 59 14.94 7.12 -4.48
CA SER A 59 14.70 5.73 -4.05
C SER A 59 13.43 5.57 -3.23
N TYR A 60 12.95 6.62 -2.58
CA TYR A 60 11.72 6.62 -1.79
C TYR A 60 10.54 7.20 -2.56
N TRP A 61 10.70 8.37 -3.20
CA TRP A 61 9.62 9.14 -3.80
C TRP A 61 9.23 8.71 -5.22
N THR A 62 9.99 7.83 -5.84
CA THR A 62 9.71 7.31 -7.18
C THR A 62 9.39 5.81 -7.16
N PRO A 63 8.94 5.24 -8.28
CA PRO A 63 8.76 3.79 -8.42
C PRO A 63 10.00 2.93 -8.14
N MET A 64 11.19 3.52 -8.06
CA MET A 64 12.41 2.82 -7.61
C MET A 64 12.24 2.15 -6.24
N ARG A 65 11.32 2.67 -5.42
CA ARG A 65 10.94 2.05 -4.13
C ARG A 65 10.53 0.58 -4.27
N PHE A 66 9.89 0.20 -5.35
CA PHE A 66 9.43 -1.19 -5.55
C PHE A 66 10.59 -2.15 -5.76
N LEU A 67 11.67 -1.71 -6.40
CA LEU A 67 12.91 -2.49 -6.47
C LEU A 67 13.52 -2.70 -5.08
N LEU A 68 13.59 -1.64 -4.27
CA LEU A 68 14.13 -1.74 -2.92
C LEU A 68 13.26 -2.61 -2.03
N ILE A 69 11.94 -2.52 -2.12
CA ILE A 69 11.02 -3.41 -1.38
C ILE A 69 11.22 -4.87 -1.83
N ASN A 70 11.37 -5.13 -3.13
CA ASN A 70 11.64 -6.48 -3.63
C ASN A 70 13.00 -7.02 -3.17
N ALA A 71 14.03 -6.18 -3.14
CA ALA A 71 15.33 -6.56 -2.60
C ALA A 71 15.25 -6.83 -1.08
N LEU A 72 14.56 -5.97 -0.33
CA LEU A 72 14.34 -6.13 1.10
C LEU A 72 13.56 -7.44 1.40
N HIS A 73 12.62 -7.83 0.53
CA HIS A 73 11.92 -9.11 0.64
C HIS A 73 12.87 -10.32 0.67
N SER A 74 13.98 -10.27 -0.08
CA SER A 74 14.99 -11.34 -0.07
C SER A 74 15.75 -11.45 1.25
N LEU A 75 15.73 -10.40 2.08
CA LEU A 75 16.46 -10.33 3.35
C LEU A 75 15.63 -10.82 4.53
N VAL A 76 14.30 -10.78 4.42
CA VAL A 76 13.40 -11.12 5.53
C VAL A 76 12.93 -12.57 5.46
N ASP A 77 12.64 -13.12 6.62
CA ASP A 77 11.88 -14.34 6.81
C ASP A 77 10.65 -14.02 7.69
N HIS A 78 9.82 -15.02 7.93
CA HIS A 78 8.61 -14.86 8.73
C HIS A 78 8.87 -14.26 10.11
N ARG A 79 9.96 -14.66 10.77
CA ARG A 79 10.33 -14.17 12.11
C ARG A 79 10.70 -12.69 12.08
N LEU A 80 11.53 -12.27 11.12
CA LEU A 80 11.91 -10.86 10.97
C LEU A 80 10.72 -9.98 10.58
N LEU A 81 9.80 -10.50 9.75
CA LEU A 81 8.56 -9.78 9.43
C LEU A 81 7.67 -9.60 10.67
N GLN A 82 7.56 -10.61 11.52
CA GLN A 82 6.83 -10.48 12.79
C GLN A 82 7.48 -9.46 13.73
N GLN A 83 8.82 -9.44 13.82
CA GLN A 83 9.54 -8.45 14.61
C GLN A 83 9.33 -7.04 14.05
N ALA A 84 9.46 -6.86 12.73
CA ALA A 84 9.20 -5.58 12.06
C ALA A 84 7.77 -5.09 12.31
N TRP A 85 6.78 -5.97 12.13
CA TRP A 85 5.38 -5.66 12.40
C TRP A 85 5.16 -5.20 13.85
N ALA A 86 5.72 -5.93 14.81
CA ALA A 86 5.62 -5.58 16.22
C ALA A 86 6.23 -4.20 16.54
N LEU A 87 7.32 -3.82 15.87
CA LEU A 87 7.95 -2.51 16.04
C LEU A 87 7.15 -1.40 15.34
N CYS A 88 6.61 -1.64 14.15
CA CYS A 88 5.80 -0.65 13.43
C CYS A 88 4.44 -0.40 14.11
N THR A 89 3.87 -1.39 14.78
CA THR A 89 2.53 -1.29 15.40
C THR A 89 2.52 -0.87 16.86
N VAL A 90 3.68 -0.77 17.50
CA VAL A 90 3.75 -0.25 18.87
C VAL A 90 3.39 1.23 18.91
N ARG A 91 2.79 1.70 20.00
CA ARG A 91 2.51 3.13 20.17
C ARG A 91 3.81 3.94 20.15
N ARG A 92 3.85 5.04 19.41
CA ARG A 92 5.06 5.88 19.18
C ARG A 92 5.72 6.32 20.49
N GLN A 93 4.94 6.68 21.50
CA GLN A 93 5.45 7.04 22.83
C GLN A 93 6.23 5.92 23.55
N SER A 94 6.07 4.68 23.13
CA SER A 94 6.77 3.52 23.69
C SER A 94 7.99 3.09 22.88
N ILE A 95 8.24 3.69 21.71
CA ILE A 95 9.26 3.23 20.78
C ILE A 95 10.69 3.40 21.35
N ALA A 96 10.93 4.41 22.17
CA ALA A 96 12.23 4.64 22.79
C ALA A 96 12.70 3.44 23.63
N ARG A 97 11.78 2.69 24.23
CA ARG A 97 12.08 1.47 25.00
C ARG A 97 12.40 0.26 24.12
N ARG A 98 12.23 0.39 22.81
CA ARG A 98 12.44 -0.65 21.81
C ARG A 98 13.63 -0.35 20.89
N ALA A 99 14.45 0.65 21.21
CA ALA A 99 15.61 1.04 20.42
C ALA A 99 16.56 -0.15 20.14
N ASP A 100 16.85 -0.95 21.16
CA ASP A 100 17.71 -2.13 21.01
C ASP A 100 17.10 -3.20 20.08
N ASP A 101 15.79 -3.37 20.11
CA ASP A 101 15.09 -4.29 19.20
C ASP A 101 15.17 -3.80 17.75
N ILE A 102 15.06 -2.48 17.54
CA ILE A 102 15.23 -1.86 16.20
C ILE A 102 16.66 -2.12 15.72
N VAL A 103 17.66 -1.81 16.55
CA VAL A 103 19.08 -2.04 16.21
C VAL A 103 19.35 -3.51 15.88
N ALA A 104 18.83 -4.45 16.67
CA ALA A 104 18.99 -5.88 16.43
C ALA A 104 18.38 -6.33 15.09
N LEU A 105 17.17 -5.85 14.78
CA LEU A 105 16.50 -6.10 13.50
C LEU A 105 17.35 -5.58 12.33
N LEU A 106 17.76 -4.31 12.38
CA LEU A 106 18.50 -3.66 11.30
C LEU A 106 19.88 -4.27 11.10
N THR A 107 20.59 -4.63 12.18
CA THR A 107 21.89 -5.33 12.14
C THR A 107 21.76 -6.69 11.45
N THR A 108 20.68 -7.43 11.74
CA THR A 108 20.42 -8.71 11.08
C THR A 108 20.17 -8.52 9.58
N LEU A 109 19.44 -7.48 9.20
CA LEU A 109 19.16 -7.15 7.79
C LEU A 109 20.44 -6.72 7.06
N ASP A 110 21.31 -5.90 7.68
CA ASP A 110 22.58 -5.47 7.08
C ASP A 110 23.53 -6.65 6.82
N ALA A 111 23.66 -7.56 7.79
CA ALA A 111 24.44 -8.78 7.61
C ALA A 111 23.93 -9.62 6.42
N ARG A 112 22.61 -9.75 6.27
CA ARG A 112 22.00 -10.46 5.14
C ARG A 112 22.15 -9.70 3.81
N ALA A 113 22.05 -8.37 3.82
CA ALA A 113 22.21 -7.54 2.64
C ALA A 113 23.58 -7.72 1.99
N SER A 114 24.63 -7.82 2.81
CA SER A 114 26.00 -8.02 2.36
C SER A 114 26.18 -9.30 1.53
N SER A 115 25.43 -10.36 1.82
CA SER A 115 25.56 -11.68 1.19
C SER A 115 24.50 -12.00 0.14
N ARG A 116 23.28 -11.43 0.25
CA ARG A 116 22.13 -11.83 -0.58
C ARG A 116 21.84 -10.87 -1.73
N ILE A 117 22.22 -9.59 -1.62
CA ILE A 117 21.95 -8.62 -2.68
C ILE A 117 23.12 -8.60 -3.66
N GLN A 118 22.87 -9.02 -4.90
CA GLN A 118 23.89 -9.11 -5.95
C GLN A 118 24.21 -7.74 -6.55
N ASP A 119 23.20 -6.94 -6.83
CA ASP A 119 23.40 -5.61 -7.38
C ASP A 119 24.12 -4.69 -6.40
N ALA A 120 25.28 -4.18 -6.83
CA ALA A 120 26.18 -3.41 -5.97
C ALA A 120 25.54 -2.07 -5.53
N ARG A 121 24.80 -1.40 -6.43
CA ARG A 121 24.18 -0.12 -6.11
C ARG A 121 22.99 -0.27 -5.18
N MET A 122 22.17 -1.26 -5.42
CA MET A 122 21.04 -1.58 -4.52
C MET A 122 21.53 -1.99 -3.14
N ARG A 123 22.56 -2.83 -3.08
CA ARG A 123 23.21 -3.22 -1.81
C ARG A 123 23.76 -2.01 -1.07
N GLU A 124 24.43 -1.07 -1.77
CA GLU A 124 24.92 0.17 -1.20
C GLU A 124 23.80 0.98 -0.56
N ILE A 125 22.71 1.29 -1.29
CA ILE A 125 21.58 2.08 -0.80
C ILE A 125 20.94 1.41 0.43
N ILE A 126 20.72 0.10 0.37
CA ILE A 126 20.08 -0.63 1.47
C ILE A 126 20.98 -0.61 2.71
N ARG A 127 22.26 -0.87 2.56
CA ARG A 127 23.19 -0.87 3.69
C ARG A 127 23.39 0.51 4.30
N ASP A 128 23.44 1.56 3.49
CA ASP A 128 23.52 2.94 3.98
C ASP A 128 22.30 3.30 4.81
N ALA A 129 21.10 2.94 4.34
CA ALA A 129 19.86 3.16 5.07
C ALA A 129 19.83 2.39 6.41
N LEU A 130 20.25 1.13 6.40
CA LEU A 130 20.31 0.30 7.61
C LEU A 130 21.35 0.81 8.60
N ALA A 131 22.55 1.18 8.13
CA ALA A 131 23.63 1.73 8.98
C ALA A 131 23.20 3.03 9.65
N TYR A 132 22.49 3.92 8.93
CA TYR A 132 21.90 5.11 9.52
C TYR A 132 20.95 4.75 10.67
N GLY A 133 20.01 3.83 10.40
CA GLY A 133 19.04 3.41 11.40
C GLY A 133 19.66 2.71 12.62
N ILE A 134 20.73 1.93 12.44
CA ILE A 134 21.49 1.32 13.54
C ILE A 134 22.10 2.40 14.43
N LYS A 135 22.66 3.46 13.83
CA LYS A 135 23.26 4.58 14.56
C LYS A 135 22.22 5.48 15.22
N LYS A 136 21.04 5.64 14.59
CA LYS A 136 20.00 6.60 14.96
C LYS A 136 18.61 5.94 14.93
N PRO A 137 18.36 4.91 15.73
CA PRO A 137 17.13 4.12 15.65
C PRO A 137 15.86 4.92 15.95
N LEU A 138 15.96 5.97 16.76
CA LEU A 138 14.82 6.82 17.14
C LEU A 138 14.51 7.96 16.16
N GLU A 139 15.37 8.19 15.15
CA GLU A 139 15.07 9.10 14.06
C GLU A 139 14.23 8.44 12.94
N LEU A 140 14.09 7.12 12.98
CA LEU A 140 13.28 6.35 12.04
C LEU A 140 11.79 6.35 12.43
N ASP A 141 10.90 6.10 11.45
CA ASP A 141 9.45 6.13 11.65
C ASP A 141 8.87 4.80 12.18
N PHE A 142 9.53 4.21 13.17
CA PHE A 142 8.96 3.08 13.89
C PHE A 142 7.88 3.55 14.88
N GLY A 143 6.87 2.69 15.06
CA GLY A 143 5.73 2.98 15.92
C GLY A 143 4.68 3.86 15.24
N THR A 144 3.49 3.86 15.81
CA THR A 144 2.33 4.59 15.27
C THR A 144 1.60 5.36 16.37
N PRO A 145 1.00 6.51 16.07
CA PRO A 145 0.11 7.20 17.02
C PRO A 145 -1.07 6.32 17.43
N ASP A 146 -1.70 5.64 16.47
CA ASP A 146 -2.78 4.67 16.70
C ASP A 146 -2.58 3.41 15.84
N PRO A 147 -2.39 2.24 16.47
CA PRO A 147 -2.29 0.96 15.77
C PRO A 147 -3.52 0.59 14.90
N ASN A 148 -4.70 1.12 15.22
CA ASN A 148 -5.89 0.83 14.43
C ASN A 148 -5.85 1.48 13.04
N LEU A 149 -5.22 2.65 12.90
CA LEU A 149 -5.12 3.35 11.61
C LEU A 149 -4.29 2.58 10.57
N ILE A 150 -3.30 1.82 11.02
CA ILE A 150 -2.48 0.97 10.16
C ILE A 150 -2.96 -0.49 10.13
N ALA A 151 -4.11 -0.78 10.71
CA ALA A 151 -4.70 -2.11 10.60
C ALA A 151 -5.02 -2.44 9.13
N PRO A 152 -4.74 -3.67 8.65
CA PRO A 152 -4.91 -4.01 7.23
C PRO A 152 -6.29 -3.72 6.66
N ASN A 153 -7.35 -3.87 7.44
CA ASN A 153 -8.72 -3.55 7.02
C ASN A 153 -8.98 -2.04 6.88
N VAL A 154 -8.36 -1.19 7.70
CA VAL A 154 -8.47 0.27 7.57
C VAL A 154 -7.68 0.75 6.36
N VAL A 155 -6.46 0.24 6.17
CA VAL A 155 -5.66 0.54 4.97
C VAL A 155 -6.37 0.04 3.71
N CYS A 156 -6.95 -1.17 3.73
CA CYS A 156 -7.74 -1.70 2.61
C CYS A 156 -8.97 -0.81 2.33
N PHE A 157 -9.60 -0.26 3.35
CA PHE A 157 -10.73 0.66 3.18
C PHE A 157 -10.33 1.95 2.43
N GLN A 158 -9.11 2.44 2.58
CA GLN A 158 -8.61 3.57 1.79
C GLN A 158 -8.60 3.23 0.29
N PHE A 159 -8.18 2.02 -0.10
CA PHE A 159 -8.26 1.57 -1.50
C PHE A 159 -9.71 1.54 -1.99
N VAL A 160 -10.66 1.12 -1.15
CA VAL A 160 -12.09 1.15 -1.49
C VAL A 160 -12.55 2.59 -1.78
N LEU A 161 -12.17 3.55 -0.94
CA LEU A 161 -12.52 4.95 -1.15
C LEU A 161 -11.95 5.51 -2.47
N HIS A 162 -10.70 5.20 -2.80
CA HIS A 162 -10.10 5.57 -4.07
C HIS A 162 -10.80 4.92 -5.27
N GLY A 163 -11.15 3.64 -5.16
CA GLY A 163 -11.93 2.93 -6.18
C GLY A 163 -13.29 3.59 -6.42
N ILE A 164 -14.02 3.94 -5.36
CA ILE A 164 -15.30 4.64 -5.46
C ILE A 164 -15.12 6.01 -6.16
N ALA A 165 -14.09 6.78 -5.79
CA ALA A 165 -13.79 8.06 -6.43
C ALA A 165 -13.55 7.89 -7.94
N SER A 166 -12.74 6.89 -8.32
CA SER A 166 -12.43 6.56 -9.71
C SER A 166 -13.68 6.21 -10.52
N VAL A 167 -14.54 5.33 -9.99
CA VAL A 167 -15.81 4.95 -10.62
C VAL A 167 -16.72 6.15 -10.81
N ARG A 168 -16.86 6.97 -9.78
CA ARG A 168 -17.74 8.17 -9.83
C ARG A 168 -17.26 9.17 -10.86
N ARG A 169 -15.95 9.43 -10.94
CA ARG A 169 -15.33 10.30 -11.95
C ARG A 169 -15.64 9.80 -13.36
N ARG A 170 -15.36 8.52 -13.63
CA ARG A 170 -15.64 7.88 -14.91
C ARG A 170 -17.11 8.01 -15.33
N LYS A 171 -18.04 7.99 -14.36
CA LYS A 171 -19.47 8.14 -14.58
C LYS A 171 -19.99 9.59 -14.51
N GLY A 172 -19.12 10.58 -14.31
CA GLY A 172 -19.50 12.00 -14.20
C GLY A 172 -20.43 12.33 -13.03
N ARG A 173 -20.43 11.51 -11.95
CA ARG A 173 -21.34 11.68 -10.81
C ARG A 173 -20.79 12.71 -9.82
N LYS A 174 -21.55 13.78 -9.57
CA LYS A 174 -21.16 14.91 -8.70
C LYS A 174 -21.61 14.78 -7.24
N ARG A 175 -22.73 14.09 -6.95
CA ARG A 175 -23.25 13.95 -5.58
C ARG A 175 -22.37 13.03 -4.74
N PRO A 176 -22.28 13.22 -3.41
CA PRO A 176 -21.58 12.29 -2.53
C PRO A 176 -22.02 10.84 -2.74
N ALA A 177 -21.11 9.90 -2.61
CA ALA A 177 -21.47 8.48 -2.57
C ALA A 177 -21.92 8.12 -1.16
N LYS A 178 -23.00 7.34 -1.06
CA LYS A 178 -23.33 6.66 0.20
C LYS A 178 -22.56 5.35 0.25
N VAL A 179 -21.74 5.20 1.27
CA VAL A 179 -20.94 4.00 1.53
C VAL A 179 -21.46 3.38 2.82
N THR A 180 -21.97 2.16 2.72
CA THR A 180 -22.37 1.40 3.90
C THR A 180 -21.31 0.34 4.18
N VAL A 181 -20.78 0.33 5.39
CA VAL A 181 -19.80 -0.67 5.88
C VAL A 181 -20.46 -1.57 6.91
N ASP A 182 -19.94 -2.78 7.01
CA ASP A 182 -20.36 -3.71 8.06
C ASP A 182 -19.90 -3.22 9.43
N GLN A 183 -20.67 -3.56 10.46
CA GLN A 183 -20.34 -3.22 11.84
C GLN A 183 -19.08 -3.96 12.31
N GLN A 184 -18.04 -3.20 12.56
CA GLN A 184 -16.76 -3.68 13.07
C GLN A 184 -16.32 -2.76 14.21
N GLY A 185 -16.88 -2.97 15.41
CA GLY A 185 -16.75 -2.04 16.55
C GLY A 185 -15.32 -1.55 16.84
N GLN A 186 -14.31 -2.37 16.51
CA GLN A 186 -12.90 -2.01 16.68
C GLN A 186 -12.40 -1.04 15.59
N TYR A 187 -12.98 -1.05 14.37
CA TYR A 187 -12.39 -0.39 13.21
C TYR A 187 -13.24 0.72 12.59
N ASN A 188 -14.53 0.79 12.87
CA ASN A 188 -15.39 1.80 12.24
C ASN A 188 -14.95 3.24 12.57
N GLY A 189 -14.49 3.50 13.81
CA GLY A 189 -13.90 4.80 14.18
C GLY A 189 -12.67 5.14 13.34
N SER A 190 -11.76 4.19 13.15
CA SER A 190 -10.55 4.39 12.34
C SER A 190 -10.85 4.48 10.84
N GLN A 191 -11.92 3.86 10.35
CA GLN A 191 -12.41 4.04 8.98
C GLN A 191 -12.93 5.46 8.75
N GLU A 192 -13.66 6.01 9.71
CA GLU A 192 -14.13 7.41 9.65
C GLU A 192 -12.97 8.40 9.72
N GLU A 193 -11.98 8.15 10.58
CA GLU A 193 -10.76 8.95 10.66
C GLU A 193 -9.95 8.89 9.34
N ALA A 194 -9.80 7.71 8.74
CA ALA A 194 -9.15 7.56 7.45
C ALA A 194 -9.90 8.35 6.36
N ARG A 195 -11.24 8.29 6.33
CA ARG A 195 -12.09 9.08 5.43
C ARG A 195 -11.85 10.59 5.60
N TRP A 196 -11.85 11.05 6.84
CA TRP A 196 -11.61 12.46 7.17
C TRP A 196 -10.21 12.90 6.75
N THR A 197 -9.19 12.10 7.04
CA THR A 197 -7.79 12.37 6.68
C THR A 197 -7.64 12.53 5.17
N LEU A 198 -8.22 11.63 4.38
CA LEU A 198 -8.18 11.72 2.92
C LEU A 198 -8.88 13.00 2.40
N SER A 199 -9.99 13.39 3.01
CA SER A 199 -10.70 14.63 2.66
C SER A 199 -9.85 15.87 2.99
N SER A 200 -9.18 15.89 4.15
CA SER A 200 -8.31 16.99 4.58
C SER A 200 -7.06 17.11 3.70
N ILE A 201 -6.48 15.99 3.24
CA ILE A 201 -5.37 15.99 2.28
C ILE A 201 -5.82 16.63 0.96
N ALA A 202 -7.02 16.31 0.47
CA ALA A 202 -7.55 16.88 -0.76
C ALA A 202 -7.78 18.40 -0.66
N GLU A 203 -8.30 18.86 0.47
CA GLU A 203 -8.43 20.30 0.75
C GLU A 203 -7.07 21.00 0.75
N GLY A 204 -6.09 20.45 1.51
CA GLY A 204 -4.74 20.97 1.56
C GLY A 204 -4.06 21.00 0.19
N PHE A 205 -4.27 19.95 -0.62
CA PHE A 205 -3.77 19.90 -1.99
C PHE A 205 -4.38 20.99 -2.88
N GLY A 206 -5.69 21.24 -2.75
CA GLY A 206 -6.36 22.31 -3.49
C GLY A 206 -5.82 23.71 -3.16
N GLN A 207 -5.35 23.91 -1.93
CA GLN A 207 -4.78 25.18 -1.45
C GLN A 207 -3.27 25.28 -1.72
N ALA A 208 -2.58 24.19 -2.03
CA ALA A 208 -1.14 24.17 -2.26
C ALA A 208 -0.75 24.98 -3.52
N ARG A 209 0.43 25.57 -3.51
CA ARG A 209 1.02 26.24 -4.67
C ARG A 209 1.31 25.20 -5.77
N THR A 210 1.35 25.63 -7.03
CA THR A 210 1.55 24.75 -8.18
C THR A 210 2.87 23.96 -8.09
N GLU A 211 3.95 24.59 -7.64
CA GLU A 211 5.24 23.95 -7.45
C GLU A 211 5.25 22.89 -6.35
N ASP A 212 4.45 23.08 -5.30
CA ASP A 212 4.33 22.14 -4.19
C ASP A 212 3.46 20.93 -4.55
N ARG A 213 2.52 21.09 -5.49
CA ARG A 213 1.64 20.00 -5.96
C ARG A 213 2.39 18.86 -6.61
N GLY A 214 3.42 19.18 -7.42
CA GLY A 214 4.25 18.15 -8.04
C GLY A 214 4.96 17.27 -7.01
N PHE A 215 5.43 17.85 -5.91
CA PHE A 215 6.01 17.13 -4.80
C PHE A 215 4.97 16.23 -4.10
N LEU A 216 3.78 16.76 -3.81
CA LEU A 216 2.71 16.01 -3.17
C LEU A 216 2.22 14.85 -4.03
N LEU A 217 2.05 15.05 -5.35
CA LEU A 217 1.63 13.98 -6.28
C LEU A 217 2.63 12.83 -6.38
N ASN A 218 3.91 13.11 -6.20
CA ASN A 218 4.93 12.07 -6.17
C ASN A 218 5.02 11.35 -4.83
N HIS A 219 4.33 11.83 -3.79
CA HIS A 219 4.31 11.14 -2.51
C HIS A 219 3.69 9.74 -2.65
N PRO A 220 4.29 8.70 -2.05
CA PRO A 220 3.81 7.33 -2.16
C PRO A 220 2.31 7.14 -1.87
N MET A 221 1.78 7.87 -0.90
CA MET A 221 0.35 7.83 -0.55
C MET A 221 -0.56 8.52 -1.57
N MET A 222 -0.03 9.49 -2.35
CA MET A 222 -0.79 10.27 -3.33
C MET A 222 -0.75 9.66 -4.73
N ARG A 223 0.05 8.65 -4.93
CA ARG A 223 0.41 8.08 -6.23
C ARG A 223 -0.75 7.53 -7.07
N HIS A 224 -1.84 7.16 -6.44
CA HIS A 224 -3.04 6.67 -7.12
C HIS A 224 -4.02 7.80 -7.48
N LEU A 225 -3.65 9.03 -7.19
CA LEU A 225 -4.49 10.20 -7.40
C LEU A 225 -4.02 10.95 -8.64
N ASP A 226 -4.94 11.18 -9.55
CA ASP A 226 -4.76 12.07 -10.68
C ASP A 226 -4.96 13.51 -10.20
N GLU A 227 -4.04 14.42 -10.57
CA GLU A 227 -4.09 15.82 -10.16
C GLU A 227 -5.45 16.47 -10.47
N GLN A 228 -5.99 16.22 -11.66
CA GLN A 228 -7.30 16.73 -12.03
C GLN A 228 -8.42 16.12 -11.17
N ALA A 229 -8.27 14.88 -10.76
CA ALA A 229 -9.22 14.23 -9.87
C ALA A 229 -9.25 14.89 -8.49
N ILE A 230 -8.09 15.26 -7.98
CA ILE A 230 -7.99 15.95 -6.68
C ILE A 230 -8.55 17.37 -6.80
N LEU A 231 -8.14 18.12 -7.82
CA LEU A 231 -8.48 19.52 -7.99
C LEU A 231 -9.96 19.75 -8.38
N HIS A 232 -10.52 18.90 -9.25
CA HIS A 232 -11.85 19.13 -9.80
C HIS A 232 -12.98 18.39 -9.11
N GLN A 233 -12.69 17.34 -8.40
CA GLN A 233 -13.75 16.49 -7.80
C GLN A 233 -13.58 16.27 -6.30
N GLY A 234 -12.50 16.77 -5.72
CA GLY A 234 -12.12 16.43 -4.33
C GLY A 234 -11.84 14.94 -4.18
N MET A 235 -11.25 14.57 -3.05
CA MET A 235 -11.25 13.20 -2.59
C MET A 235 -12.69 12.71 -2.45
N PRO A 236 -12.93 11.39 -2.44
CA PRO A 236 -14.28 10.88 -2.43
C PRO A 236 -15.06 11.49 -1.27
N ASN A 237 -15.88 12.49 -1.59
CA ASN A 237 -16.87 12.95 -0.64
C ASN A 237 -17.88 11.82 -0.50
N VAL A 238 -17.72 11.02 0.54
CA VAL A 238 -18.59 9.89 0.83
C VAL A 238 -19.30 10.11 2.16
N GLU A 239 -20.59 9.81 2.17
CA GLU A 239 -21.35 9.65 3.40
C GLU A 239 -21.14 8.22 3.88
N LEU A 240 -20.45 8.05 5.01
CA LEU A 240 -20.22 6.74 5.61
C LEU A 240 -21.38 6.40 6.55
N SER A 241 -21.91 5.21 6.41
CA SER A 241 -22.87 4.64 7.36
C SER A 241 -22.44 3.23 7.77
N VAL A 242 -22.56 2.93 9.05
CA VAL A 242 -22.31 1.58 9.59
C VAL A 242 -23.63 0.83 9.61
N ALA A 243 -23.63 -0.39 9.06
CA ALA A 243 -24.81 -1.25 9.15
C ALA A 243 -25.00 -1.71 10.60
N ASP A 244 -26.17 -1.43 11.15
CA ASP A 244 -26.52 -1.79 12.54
C ASP A 244 -27.45 -3.03 12.52
N GLY A 245 -27.16 -3.99 13.40
CA GLY A 245 -27.98 -5.18 13.59
C GLY A 245 -28.01 -6.13 12.40
N HIS A 246 -29.06 -6.07 11.58
CA HIS A 246 -29.21 -6.94 10.40
C HIS A 246 -28.58 -6.28 9.17
N PRO A 247 -27.45 -6.80 8.65
CA PRO A 247 -26.79 -6.18 7.51
C PRO A 247 -27.72 -6.11 6.29
N PRO A 248 -27.79 -4.96 5.60
CA PRO A 248 -28.53 -4.84 4.35
C PRO A 248 -28.15 -5.92 3.34
N ILE A 249 -29.08 -6.29 2.46
CA ILE A 249 -28.85 -7.34 1.46
C ILE A 249 -27.59 -7.08 0.59
N GLY A 250 -27.27 -5.82 0.36
CA GLY A 250 -26.05 -5.42 -0.36
C GLY A 250 -24.77 -5.85 0.37
N ILE A 251 -24.71 -5.71 1.69
CA ILE A 251 -23.56 -6.16 2.51
C ILE A 251 -23.46 -7.69 2.49
N GLN A 252 -24.60 -8.40 2.61
CA GLN A 252 -24.63 -9.86 2.51
C GLN A 252 -24.11 -10.35 1.15
N LEU A 253 -24.48 -9.66 0.06
CA LEU A 253 -24.00 -9.96 -1.28
C LEU A 253 -22.49 -9.74 -1.40
N VAL A 254 -21.99 -8.62 -0.88
CA VAL A 254 -20.53 -8.34 -0.82
C VAL A 254 -19.80 -9.42 -0.05
N ASP A 255 -20.34 -9.88 1.09
CA ASP A 255 -19.74 -10.95 1.89
C ASP A 255 -19.64 -12.27 1.11
N VAL A 256 -20.71 -12.64 0.36
CA VAL A 256 -20.67 -13.81 -0.52
C VAL A 256 -19.61 -13.66 -1.62
N TYR A 257 -19.57 -12.52 -2.29
CA TYR A 257 -18.62 -12.28 -3.38
C TYR A 257 -17.16 -12.29 -2.87
N LEU A 258 -16.90 -11.62 -1.75
CA LEU A 258 -15.57 -11.63 -1.12
C LEU A 258 -15.15 -13.04 -0.70
N TRP A 259 -16.06 -13.81 -0.12
CA TRP A 259 -15.79 -15.19 0.29
C TRP A 259 -15.42 -16.07 -0.90
N VAL A 260 -16.15 -15.98 -2.00
CA VAL A 260 -15.87 -16.74 -3.23
C VAL A 260 -14.53 -16.30 -3.84
N CYS A 261 -14.30 -14.99 -4.01
CA CYS A 261 -13.07 -14.46 -4.58
C CYS A 261 -11.84 -14.83 -3.74
N ASN A 262 -11.93 -14.74 -2.40
CA ASN A 262 -10.86 -15.16 -1.51
C ASN A 262 -10.51 -16.63 -1.65
N ARG A 263 -11.51 -17.51 -1.80
CA ARG A 263 -11.28 -18.94 -2.01
C ARG A 263 -10.63 -19.24 -3.36
N VAL A 264 -11.04 -18.56 -4.42
CA VAL A 264 -10.40 -18.67 -5.74
C VAL A 264 -8.93 -18.24 -5.64
N ARG A 265 -8.65 -17.08 -5.05
CA ARG A 265 -7.30 -16.55 -4.91
C ARG A 265 -6.39 -17.45 -4.07
N ASN A 266 -6.92 -17.97 -2.97
CA ASN A 266 -6.18 -18.84 -2.05
C ASN A 266 -6.24 -20.34 -2.45
N ARG A 267 -6.75 -20.66 -3.65
CA ARG A 267 -6.87 -22.03 -4.17
C ARG A 267 -7.57 -22.99 -3.21
N GLN A 268 -8.54 -22.47 -2.46
CA GLN A 268 -9.35 -23.27 -1.53
C GLN A 268 -10.44 -24.03 -2.28
N PRO A 269 -10.92 -25.18 -1.74
CA PRO A 269 -11.97 -25.96 -2.38
C PRO A 269 -13.27 -25.18 -2.63
N LEU A 270 -13.76 -25.24 -3.86
CA LEU A 270 -15.04 -24.68 -4.33
C LEU A 270 -15.70 -25.68 -5.29
N SER A 271 -17.03 -25.60 -5.43
CA SER A 271 -17.71 -26.25 -6.56
C SER A 271 -17.29 -25.57 -7.88
N PRO A 272 -17.42 -26.26 -9.03
CA PRO A 272 -17.13 -25.67 -10.34
C PRO A 272 -17.87 -24.35 -10.55
N GLU A 273 -19.16 -24.29 -10.24
CA GLU A 273 -20.02 -23.12 -10.43
C GLU A 273 -19.56 -21.92 -9.60
N LEU A 274 -19.21 -22.15 -8.34
CA LEU A 274 -18.68 -21.08 -7.47
C LEU A 274 -17.29 -20.63 -7.90
N ARG A 275 -16.45 -21.54 -8.40
CA ARG A 275 -15.15 -21.18 -8.95
C ARG A 275 -15.31 -20.30 -10.18
N ASP A 276 -16.20 -20.68 -11.10
CA ASP A 276 -16.47 -19.93 -12.32
C ASP A 276 -17.04 -18.54 -11.99
N LEU A 277 -17.94 -18.44 -11.02
CA LEU A 277 -18.43 -17.15 -10.50
C LEU A 277 -17.28 -16.29 -9.97
N GLY A 278 -16.41 -16.85 -9.13
CA GLY A 278 -15.29 -16.11 -8.56
C GLY A 278 -14.28 -15.64 -9.61
N VAL A 279 -13.94 -16.49 -10.58
CA VAL A 279 -13.08 -16.12 -11.72
C VAL A 279 -13.73 -15.03 -12.56
N TRP A 280 -15.02 -15.13 -12.82
CA TRP A 280 -15.78 -14.14 -13.57
C TRP A 280 -15.81 -12.77 -12.84
N LEU A 281 -16.09 -12.76 -11.53
CA LEU A 281 -16.03 -11.54 -10.70
C LEU A 281 -14.65 -10.91 -10.73
N LEU A 282 -13.58 -11.68 -10.51
CA LEU A 282 -12.21 -11.17 -10.50
C LEU A 282 -11.76 -10.62 -11.85
N LYS A 283 -12.24 -11.18 -12.98
CA LYS A 283 -11.95 -10.65 -14.32
C LYS A 283 -12.59 -9.30 -14.59
N GLN A 284 -13.70 -8.98 -13.94
CA GLN A 284 -14.42 -7.71 -14.11
C GLN A 284 -14.11 -6.70 -13.00
N ALA A 285 -13.47 -7.14 -11.93
CA ALA A 285 -13.18 -6.30 -10.78
C ALA A 285 -12.21 -5.17 -11.12
N SER A 286 -12.47 -4.00 -10.55
CA SER A 286 -11.38 -3.06 -10.27
C SER A 286 -10.52 -3.73 -9.19
N PHE A 287 -9.25 -3.93 -9.49
CA PHE A 287 -8.35 -4.74 -8.65
C PHE A 287 -7.17 -3.90 -8.19
N ASP A 288 -6.96 -3.82 -6.88
CA ASP A 288 -5.76 -3.22 -6.28
C ASP A 288 -5.49 -3.81 -4.89
N GLY A 289 -4.30 -3.53 -4.36
CA GLY A 289 -3.94 -3.99 -3.03
C GLY A 289 -2.44 -4.02 -2.77
N ILE A 290 -2.10 -4.58 -1.62
CA ILE A 290 -0.71 -4.78 -1.20
C ILE A 290 -0.42 -6.28 -1.23
N GLY A 291 0.35 -6.70 -2.22
CA GLY A 291 0.87 -8.04 -2.39
C GLY A 291 2.14 -8.00 -3.22
N MET A 292 3.02 -8.99 -3.08
CA MET A 292 4.30 -8.99 -3.82
C MET A 292 4.09 -8.93 -5.33
N ASP A 293 3.06 -9.61 -5.85
CA ASP A 293 2.76 -9.58 -7.28
C ASP A 293 2.31 -8.18 -7.74
N THR A 294 1.48 -7.47 -6.95
CA THR A 294 1.06 -6.09 -7.29
C THR A 294 2.23 -5.12 -7.22
N LEU A 295 3.14 -5.26 -6.27
CA LEU A 295 4.35 -4.42 -6.19
C LEU A 295 5.27 -4.66 -7.40
N ARG A 296 5.41 -5.93 -7.82
CA ARG A 296 6.18 -6.30 -9.01
C ARG A 296 5.54 -5.75 -10.28
N MET A 297 4.23 -5.91 -10.45
CA MET A 297 3.51 -5.35 -11.60
C MET A 297 3.67 -3.82 -11.72
N ARG A 298 3.66 -3.11 -10.59
CA ARG A 298 3.90 -1.65 -10.55
C ARG A 298 5.32 -1.30 -10.98
N TRP A 299 6.30 -2.10 -10.59
CA TRP A 299 7.67 -1.93 -11.07
C TRP A 299 7.78 -2.19 -12.57
N GLU A 300 7.26 -3.31 -13.06
CA GLU A 300 7.30 -3.69 -14.48
C GLU A 300 6.59 -2.65 -15.38
N GLN A 301 5.52 -2.05 -14.88
CA GLN A 301 4.86 -0.96 -15.58
C GLN A 301 5.79 0.25 -15.71
N PHE A 302 6.40 0.66 -14.61
CA PHE A 302 7.34 1.78 -14.61
C PHE A 302 8.58 1.51 -15.48
N GLU A 303 9.14 0.31 -15.39
CA GLU A 303 10.31 -0.09 -16.19
C GLU A 303 10.05 0.02 -17.70
N ARG A 304 8.84 -0.29 -18.16
CA ARG A 304 8.44 -0.13 -19.57
C ARG A 304 8.36 1.33 -20.02
N GLU A 305 8.15 2.24 -19.09
CA GLU A 305 8.06 3.69 -19.34
C GLU A 305 9.43 4.38 -19.27
N LEU A 306 10.48 3.69 -18.76
CA LEU A 306 11.83 4.23 -18.71
C LEU A 306 12.45 4.27 -20.11
N PRO A 307 13.12 5.37 -20.47
CA PRO A 307 13.88 5.43 -21.71
C PRO A 307 15.02 4.40 -21.70
N ALA A 308 15.32 3.81 -22.82
CA ALA A 308 16.50 2.96 -22.94
C ALA A 308 17.77 3.81 -22.72
N ILE A 309 18.82 3.20 -22.15
CA ILE A 309 20.07 3.94 -21.82
C ILE A 309 20.66 4.68 -23.04
N HIS A 310 20.54 4.08 -24.25
CA HIS A 310 21.03 4.70 -25.48
C HIS A 310 20.15 5.86 -25.99
N GLU A 311 18.96 6.05 -25.43
CA GLU A 311 18.06 7.17 -25.73
C GLU A 311 18.29 8.36 -24.77
N MET A 312 19.06 8.14 -23.71
CA MET A 312 19.41 9.21 -22.77
C MET A 312 20.47 10.13 -23.34
N ASP A 313 20.24 11.42 -23.28
CA ASP A 313 21.25 12.40 -23.66
C ASP A 313 22.39 12.52 -22.64
N SER A 314 23.49 13.16 -23.03
CA SER A 314 24.68 13.30 -22.20
C SER A 314 24.44 14.11 -20.92
N ASP A 315 23.45 14.99 -20.91
CA ASP A 315 23.12 15.83 -19.74
C ASP A 315 22.32 15.04 -18.72
N GLN A 316 21.39 14.19 -19.19
CA GLN A 316 20.65 13.23 -18.34
C GLN A 316 21.60 12.23 -17.66
N VAL A 317 22.56 11.69 -18.43
CA VAL A 317 23.58 10.77 -17.87
C VAL A 317 24.45 11.49 -16.84
N ARG A 318 24.96 12.71 -17.15
CA ARG A 318 25.75 13.51 -16.20
C ARG A 318 24.98 13.82 -14.94
N PHE A 319 23.71 14.21 -15.06
CA PHE A 319 22.85 14.47 -13.91
C PHE A 319 22.68 13.24 -13.02
N ALA A 320 22.45 12.07 -13.62
CA ALA A 320 22.31 10.82 -12.87
C ALA A 320 23.61 10.44 -12.13
N VAL A 321 24.76 10.58 -12.79
CA VAL A 321 26.08 10.33 -12.18
C VAL A 321 26.33 11.30 -11.03
N LYS A 322 26.15 12.60 -11.26
CA LYS A 322 26.32 13.63 -10.23
C LYS A 322 25.42 13.36 -9.01
N THR A 323 24.14 13.10 -9.22
CA THR A 323 23.20 12.80 -8.14
C THR A 323 23.65 11.62 -7.29
N ARG A 324 24.24 10.59 -7.92
CA ARG A 324 24.80 9.44 -7.22
C ARG A 324 26.04 9.81 -6.40
N GLU A 325 26.92 10.61 -6.93
CA GLU A 325 28.14 11.06 -6.27
C GLU A 325 27.82 11.98 -5.10
N ASP A 326 26.98 12.97 -5.29
CA ASP A 326 26.49 13.88 -4.24
C ASP A 326 25.85 13.07 -3.07
N HIS A 327 25.12 12.01 -3.38
CA HIS A 327 24.58 11.13 -2.36
C HIS A 327 25.66 10.38 -1.59
N ARG A 328 26.67 9.83 -2.27
CA ARG A 328 27.78 9.12 -1.63
C ARG A 328 28.60 10.03 -0.72
N GLU A 329 28.89 11.24 -1.18
CA GLU A 329 29.61 12.25 -0.38
C GLU A 329 28.81 12.59 0.89
N ARG A 330 27.50 12.82 0.74
CA ARG A 330 26.63 13.08 1.90
C ARG A 330 26.63 11.93 2.90
N VAL A 331 26.50 10.67 2.45
CA VAL A 331 26.53 9.50 3.33
C VAL A 331 27.89 9.36 4.01
N GLN A 332 28.99 9.59 3.31
CA GLN A 332 30.34 9.58 3.90
C GLN A 332 30.51 10.64 4.99
N ALA A 333 30.00 11.85 4.74
CA ALA A 333 30.03 12.95 5.72
C ALA A 333 29.26 12.66 7.00
N MET A 334 28.23 11.79 6.96
CA MET A 334 27.46 11.37 8.14
C MET A 334 28.26 10.45 9.08
N ASN A 335 29.39 9.91 8.62
CA ASN A 335 30.25 9.01 9.37
C ASN A 335 29.47 7.85 10.05
N ILE A 336 28.51 7.27 9.31
CA ILE A 336 27.63 6.21 9.83
C ILE A 336 28.30 4.83 9.89
N GLY A 337 29.62 4.77 9.59
CA GLY A 337 30.47 3.58 9.75
C GLY A 337 29.99 2.38 8.90
N ARG A 338 30.74 2.05 7.86
CA ARG A 338 30.61 0.77 7.17
C ARG A 338 31.55 -0.25 7.77
#